data_cf6ea8aaba37acae7ed11a4417d5f1df
#
_entry.id   cf6ea8aaba37acae7ed11a4417d5f1df
#
_cell.length_a   1.000
_cell.length_b   1.000
_cell.length_c   1.000
_cell.angle_alpha   90.00
_cell.angle_beta   90.00
_cell.angle_gamma   90.00
#
_symmetry.space_group_name_H-M   'P 1'
#
loop_
_entity.id
_entity.type
_entity.pdbx_description
1 polymer ?
#
loop_
_entity_poly.entity_id
_entity_poly.type
_entity_poly.pdbx_seq_one_letter_code
_entity_poly.pdbx_strand_id
1 'polypeptide(L)'
;MSTPLSRREWLAATISGAAALTITGRAQTQKWNAGDVQHLLPTASHNRILLKASFTRRLAAPPSLWAGLLRTPGVPLDDDNQFYAFDFRGLQPEQTYELILKDVARRPLCDPWPITTFPSPDAQPKRFRLFVFTCAGGHPATWNPDTNRPYWVSIANRRKMLLTGLSYKPDAMIAIGDHVYWDLRSPVGSLMLGNAPEAQKLVGQFTRDIPVLGTDNERKLKLVATPQICDLYGTDFRSTPVFFVQDDHDYFENDEATEQMVTFPPDDFMLRLARATQRLYYPEFLPDAGRPEGLPSSGSADRAPGVSESFGTLRFGRLLEILMYDCRRYMTLTGPVGGFVPETVEAWLMRRMAAQDTRHVVNLPSTPVGWGAGKWGEWYPDLLQSNGQLGVATPKYMWQSGWNLQHNRLLQVASAMRGIPLFLSGDLHALGEGRIHRYGSLDLRKNPIVTVLTGPIGTGPKAWPSAWRGTPPRTPTGLELDAGLDPLEKNGFSIIDFTDDRIDGQMFSWKMDEPEERLDNMQPFHRFSATLSR
;
A
#
# COMPACT_ATOMS: atom_id res chain seq x y z
N MET A 1 -41.62 17.39 60.24
CA MET A 1 -41.87 16.29 59.28
C MET A 1 -41.80 16.92 57.88
N SER A 2 -40.68 16.73 57.20
CA SER A 2 -40.43 17.27 55.85
C SER A 2 -40.73 16.16 54.84
N THR A 3 -41.66 16.41 53.95
CA THR A 3 -42.04 15.54 52.83
C THR A 3 -40.90 15.48 51.77
N PRO A 4 -40.57 14.30 51.22
CA PRO A 4 -39.54 14.19 50.19
C PRO A 4 -40.06 14.71 48.84
N LEU A 5 -39.25 15.53 48.17
CA LEU A 5 -39.48 16.06 46.84
C LEU A 5 -39.57 14.94 45.79
N SER A 6 -40.49 15.08 44.82
CA SER A 6 -40.71 14.13 43.75
C SER A 6 -39.63 14.19 42.70
N ARG A 7 -39.43 13.12 41.92
CA ARG A 7 -38.44 13.01 40.84
C ARG A 7 -38.54 14.11 39.76
N ARG A 8 -39.69 14.79 39.63
CA ARG A 8 -39.89 15.91 38.69
C ARG A 8 -39.33 17.23 39.22
N GLU A 9 -39.29 17.42 40.52
CA GLU A 9 -38.76 18.64 41.15
C GLU A 9 -37.24 18.64 41.23
N TRP A 10 -36.61 17.44 41.21
CA TRP A 10 -35.17 17.31 41.12
C TRP A 10 -34.59 17.63 39.72
N LEU A 11 -35.37 17.44 38.63
CA LEU A 11 -35.00 17.79 37.26
C LEU A 11 -35.16 19.28 36.95
N ALA A 12 -35.96 20.03 37.71
CA ALA A 12 -36.16 21.47 37.51
C ALA A 12 -35.10 22.33 38.22
N ALA A 13 -34.37 21.78 39.20
CA ALA A 13 -33.38 22.54 39.98
C ALA A 13 -31.96 22.54 39.36
N THR A 14 -31.73 21.81 38.26
CA THR A 14 -30.43 21.71 37.58
C THR A 14 -30.30 22.53 36.29
N ILE A 15 -31.31 23.38 35.94
CA ILE A 15 -31.30 24.15 34.67
C ILE A 15 -31.25 25.68 34.94
N SER A 16 -30.87 26.14 36.09
CA SER A 16 -30.73 27.58 36.35
C SER A 16 -29.36 27.91 36.94
N GLY A 17 -28.32 27.83 36.08
CA GLY A 17 -26.97 28.18 36.51
C GLY A 17 -25.91 28.15 35.40
N ALA A 18 -26.30 28.21 34.12
CA ALA A 18 -25.34 28.39 33.04
C ALA A 18 -25.25 29.89 32.68
N ALA A 19 -24.43 30.62 33.42
CA ALA A 19 -23.91 31.91 32.94
C ALA A 19 -23.10 31.66 31.67
N ALA A 20 -23.57 32.16 30.54
CA ALA A 20 -22.87 32.14 29.27
C ALA A 20 -21.61 33.03 29.38
N LEU A 21 -20.51 32.41 29.75
CA LEU A 21 -19.15 32.92 29.46
C LEU A 21 -18.90 32.65 27.98
N THR A 22 -19.17 33.64 27.12
CA THR A 22 -18.65 33.71 25.75
C THR A 22 -17.13 33.85 25.82
N ILE A 23 -16.45 32.73 25.95
CA ILE A 23 -15.02 32.65 25.70
C ILE A 23 -14.87 32.62 24.18
N THR A 24 -14.72 33.78 23.56
CA THR A 24 -14.18 33.96 22.21
C THR A 24 -12.66 33.73 22.25
N GLY A 25 -12.25 32.54 22.66
CA GLY A 25 -10.93 32.00 22.44
C GLY A 25 -11.04 31.07 21.26
N ARG A 26 -10.47 31.42 20.10
CA ARG A 26 -10.08 30.41 19.10
C ARG A 26 -9.23 29.39 19.86
N ALA A 27 -9.80 28.24 20.18
CA ALA A 27 -9.02 27.09 20.59
C ALA A 27 -8.05 26.82 19.42
N GLN A 28 -6.81 27.24 19.56
CA GLN A 28 -5.73 26.68 18.76
C GLN A 28 -5.79 25.19 19.05
N THR A 29 -6.23 24.41 18.04
CA THR A 29 -6.15 22.96 18.11
C THR A 29 -4.68 22.64 18.34
N GLN A 30 -4.36 22.26 19.58
CA GLN A 30 -2.99 21.94 19.98
C GLN A 30 -2.48 20.86 19.02
N LYS A 31 -1.41 21.15 18.30
CA LYS A 31 -0.83 20.20 17.36
C LYS A 31 -0.40 18.96 18.15
N TRP A 32 -0.82 17.76 17.66
CA TRP A 32 -0.46 16.49 18.27
C TRP A 32 1.07 16.38 18.43
N ASN A 33 1.52 16.06 19.63
CA ASN A 33 2.94 15.97 19.95
C ASN A 33 3.47 14.56 19.75
N ALA A 34 4.35 14.38 18.78
CA ALA A 34 4.99 13.12 18.47
C ALA A 34 6.02 12.67 19.53
N GLY A 35 6.49 13.59 20.37
CA GLY A 35 7.60 13.31 21.30
C GLY A 35 8.82 12.74 20.57
N ASP A 36 9.29 11.57 21.01
CA ASP A 36 10.41 10.86 20.38
C ASP A 36 9.99 9.93 19.22
N VAL A 37 8.71 9.85 18.89
CA VAL A 37 8.22 8.95 17.85
C VAL A 37 8.48 9.54 16.46
N GLN A 38 9.18 8.77 15.61
CA GLN A 38 9.50 9.16 14.24
C GLN A 38 8.41 8.74 13.26
N HIS A 39 7.92 7.48 13.34
CA HIS A 39 6.80 7.03 12.52
C HIS A 39 5.86 6.09 13.29
N LEU A 40 4.59 6.07 12.86
CA LEU A 40 3.53 5.21 13.36
C LEU A 40 2.69 4.72 12.18
N LEU A 41 2.73 3.41 11.90
CA LEU A 41 1.97 2.77 10.83
C LEU A 41 1.16 1.59 11.39
N PRO A 42 -0.14 1.78 11.67
CA PRO A 42 -1.02 0.74 12.15
C PRO A 42 -1.72 0.02 10.99
N THR A 43 -1.90 -1.29 11.08
CA THR A 43 -2.96 -2.00 10.36
C THR A 43 -4.00 -2.53 11.33
N ALA A 44 -5.22 -2.76 10.87
CA ALA A 44 -6.30 -3.23 11.72
C ALA A 44 -7.15 -4.32 11.06
N SER A 45 -7.78 -5.13 11.90
CA SER A 45 -8.91 -5.98 11.56
C SER A 45 -10.09 -5.67 12.51
N HIS A 46 -11.12 -6.51 12.50
CA HIS A 46 -12.25 -6.37 13.42
C HIS A 46 -11.89 -6.57 14.90
N ASN A 47 -10.78 -7.24 15.21
CA ASN A 47 -10.41 -7.59 16.60
C ASN A 47 -8.92 -7.48 16.90
N ARG A 48 -8.13 -6.84 16.01
CA ARG A 48 -6.68 -6.77 16.13
C ARG A 48 -6.13 -5.47 15.53
N ILE A 49 -5.09 -4.93 16.14
CA ILE A 49 -4.28 -3.83 15.63
C ILE A 49 -2.82 -4.25 15.70
N LEU A 50 -2.13 -4.23 14.56
CA LEU A 50 -0.69 -4.40 14.47
C LEU A 50 -0.07 -3.05 14.10
N LEU A 51 0.79 -2.52 14.98
CA LEU A 51 1.44 -1.22 14.82
C LEU A 51 2.94 -1.40 14.66
N LYS A 52 3.52 -0.77 13.65
CA LYS A 52 4.96 -0.53 13.53
C LYS A 52 5.26 0.90 13.97
N ALA A 53 6.29 1.05 14.79
CA ALA A 53 6.75 2.35 15.26
C ALA A 53 8.26 2.43 15.26
N SER A 54 8.81 3.61 14.93
CA SER A 54 10.22 3.92 15.17
C SER A 54 10.37 5.19 16.00
N PHE A 55 11.56 5.32 16.60
CA PHE A 55 11.91 6.41 17.49
C PHE A 55 13.14 7.16 16.97
N THR A 56 13.17 8.46 17.18
CA THR A 56 14.28 9.33 16.78
C THR A 56 15.59 9.02 17.54
N ARG A 57 15.50 8.26 18.63
CA ARG A 57 16.61 7.82 19.44
C ARG A 57 16.44 6.38 19.91
N ARG A 58 17.54 5.76 20.28
CA ARG A 58 17.55 4.46 20.95
C ARG A 58 16.79 4.54 22.28
N LEU A 59 15.89 3.60 22.53
CA LEU A 59 15.21 3.47 23.81
C LEU A 59 16.04 2.58 24.76
N ALA A 60 16.06 2.93 26.06
CA ALA A 60 16.79 2.15 27.07
C ALA A 60 16.17 0.77 27.32
N ALA A 61 14.87 0.64 27.06
CA ALA A 61 14.13 -0.63 27.19
C ALA A 61 12.87 -0.58 26.31
N PRO A 62 12.29 -1.75 25.97
CA PRO A 62 11.10 -1.81 25.14
C PRO A 62 9.91 -1.03 25.74
N PRO A 63 9.27 -0.17 24.94
CA PRO A 63 8.06 0.55 25.35
C PRO A 63 6.84 -0.37 25.39
N SER A 64 5.72 0.15 25.81
CA SER A 64 4.44 -0.56 25.76
C SER A 64 3.35 0.32 25.16
N LEU A 65 2.45 -0.30 24.39
CA LEU A 65 1.25 0.32 23.84
C LEU A 65 0.08 0.05 24.77
N TRP A 66 -0.69 1.09 25.09
CA TRP A 66 -1.82 1.05 25.99
C TRP A 66 -3.10 1.51 25.30
N ALA A 67 -4.23 0.90 25.66
CA ALA A 67 -5.59 1.30 25.29
C ALA A 67 -6.47 1.21 26.56
N GLY A 68 -6.59 2.30 27.30
CA GLY A 68 -7.21 2.26 28.64
C GLY A 68 -6.44 1.36 29.58
N LEU A 69 -7.08 0.27 30.06
CA LEU A 69 -6.46 -0.75 30.92
C LEU A 69 -5.73 -1.86 30.13
N LEU A 70 -6.01 -1.99 28.85
CA LEU A 70 -5.35 -2.98 28.00
C LEU A 70 -3.92 -2.56 27.71
N ARG A 71 -3.02 -3.53 27.59
CA ARG A 71 -1.60 -3.29 27.34
C ARG A 71 -0.99 -4.38 26.48
N THR A 72 -0.13 -3.99 25.53
CA THR A 72 0.77 -4.92 24.83
C THR A 72 2.22 -4.42 24.89
N PRO A 73 3.22 -5.31 25.11
CA PRO A 73 4.62 -4.92 25.09
C PRO A 73 5.07 -4.67 23.64
N GLY A 74 6.03 -3.75 23.47
CA GLY A 74 6.75 -3.59 22.22
C GLY A 74 7.75 -4.72 22.02
N VAL A 75 7.71 -5.33 20.83
CA VAL A 75 8.70 -6.30 20.39
C VAL A 75 9.76 -5.56 19.60
N PRO A 76 11.05 -5.59 20.02
CA PRO A 76 12.11 -4.94 19.27
C PRO A 76 12.30 -5.66 17.91
N LEU A 77 12.53 -4.89 16.87
CA LEU A 77 12.69 -5.38 15.51
C LEU A 77 14.12 -5.24 15.02
N ASP A 78 14.92 -4.42 15.71
CA ASP A 78 16.33 -4.14 15.46
C ASP A 78 17.16 -4.23 16.74
N ASP A 79 18.48 -4.34 16.58
CA ASP A 79 19.42 -4.38 17.71
C ASP A 79 19.67 -3.00 18.34
N ASP A 80 19.30 -1.93 17.63
CA ASP A 80 19.43 -0.56 18.11
C ASP A 80 18.31 -0.12 19.05
N ASN A 81 17.28 -0.93 19.25
CA ASN A 81 16.10 -0.57 20.03
C ASN A 81 15.45 0.76 19.58
N GLN A 82 15.35 0.94 18.26
CA GLN A 82 14.68 2.08 17.63
C GLN A 82 13.39 1.68 16.94
N PHE A 83 13.26 0.42 16.48
CA PHE A 83 12.09 -0.09 15.77
C PHE A 83 11.35 -1.13 16.60
N TYR A 84 10.03 -1.00 16.67
CA TYR A 84 9.18 -1.87 17.48
C TYR A 84 7.89 -2.24 16.75
N ALA A 85 7.43 -3.48 16.98
CA ALA A 85 6.08 -3.92 16.66
C ALA A 85 5.24 -4.03 17.93
N PHE A 86 3.95 -3.67 17.81
CA PHE A 86 2.96 -3.83 18.87
C PHE A 86 1.76 -4.57 18.28
N ASP A 87 1.42 -5.71 18.86
CA ASP A 87 0.34 -6.58 18.41
C ASP A 87 -0.78 -6.61 19.45
N PHE A 88 -1.81 -5.85 19.20
CA PHE A 88 -2.98 -5.75 20.09
C PHE A 88 -4.08 -6.68 19.59
N ARG A 89 -4.38 -7.73 20.34
CA ARG A 89 -5.35 -8.78 19.99
C ARG A 89 -6.55 -8.80 20.94
N GLY A 90 -7.66 -9.41 20.50
CA GLY A 90 -8.85 -9.56 21.31
C GLY A 90 -9.63 -8.27 21.52
N LEU A 91 -9.47 -7.33 20.61
CA LEU A 91 -10.21 -6.07 20.59
C LEU A 91 -11.66 -6.30 20.15
N GLN A 92 -12.57 -5.38 20.52
CA GLN A 92 -13.95 -5.42 20.07
C GLN A 92 -14.09 -4.79 18.67
N PRO A 93 -14.95 -5.33 17.79
CA PRO A 93 -15.25 -4.74 16.50
C PRO A 93 -15.90 -3.36 16.64
N GLU A 94 -15.67 -2.49 15.62
CA GLU A 94 -16.24 -1.13 15.52
C GLU A 94 -16.00 -0.25 16.75
N GLN A 95 -14.93 -0.54 17.50
CA GLN A 95 -14.56 0.16 18.70
C GLN A 95 -13.39 1.11 18.43
N THR A 96 -13.56 2.38 18.81
CA THR A 96 -12.44 3.33 18.83
C THR A 96 -11.66 3.18 20.13
N TYR A 97 -10.37 2.94 19.99
CA TYR A 97 -9.42 2.86 21.10
C TYR A 97 -8.53 4.10 21.10
N GLU A 98 -8.41 4.76 22.25
CA GLU A 98 -7.39 5.77 22.45
C GLU A 98 -6.08 5.06 22.83
N LEU A 99 -5.13 5.09 21.90
CA LEU A 99 -3.82 4.47 22.07
C LEU A 99 -2.80 5.47 22.62
N ILE A 100 -1.86 4.96 23.44
CA ILE A 100 -0.72 5.73 23.94
C ILE A 100 0.50 4.85 24.09
N LEU A 101 1.65 5.31 23.62
CA LEU A 101 2.95 4.68 23.86
C LEU A 101 3.54 5.19 25.18
N LYS A 102 4.02 4.27 26.00
CA LYS A 102 4.66 4.58 27.29
C LYS A 102 6.00 3.87 27.44
N ASP A 103 6.93 4.54 28.08
CA ASP A 103 8.21 3.94 28.49
C ASP A 103 8.03 2.94 29.65
N VAL A 104 9.13 2.33 30.11
CA VAL A 104 9.15 1.40 31.25
C VAL A 104 8.70 2.02 32.57
N ALA A 105 8.86 3.34 32.74
CA ALA A 105 8.38 4.10 33.90
C ALA A 105 6.92 4.56 33.71
N ARG A 106 6.24 4.11 32.66
CA ARG A 106 4.86 4.46 32.26
C ARG A 106 4.67 5.93 31.87
N ARG A 107 5.74 6.65 31.58
CA ARG A 107 5.65 8.02 31.06
C ARG A 107 5.28 8.01 29.59
N PRO A 108 4.38 8.91 29.14
CA PRO A 108 4.04 9.03 27.73
C PRO A 108 5.27 9.33 26.86
N LEU A 109 5.37 8.67 25.70
CA LEU A 109 6.39 8.92 24.67
C LEU A 109 5.87 9.86 23.58
N CYS A 110 4.56 10.01 23.48
CA CYS A 110 3.85 10.93 22.59
C CYS A 110 2.47 11.22 23.16
N ASP A 111 1.71 12.13 22.53
CA ASP A 111 0.29 12.31 22.85
C ASP A 111 -0.52 11.06 22.48
N PRO A 112 -1.68 10.81 23.14
CA PRO A 112 -2.58 9.75 22.77
C PRO A 112 -3.23 10.02 21.40
N TRP A 113 -3.67 8.95 20.73
CA TRP A 113 -4.36 9.05 19.44
C TRP A 113 -5.44 7.98 19.31
N PRO A 114 -6.56 8.28 18.60
CA PRO A 114 -7.59 7.29 18.36
C PRO A 114 -7.28 6.39 17.17
N ILE A 115 -7.72 5.13 17.22
CA ILE A 115 -7.84 4.25 16.07
C ILE A 115 -9.06 3.35 16.25
N THR A 116 -9.75 3.04 15.15
CA THR A 116 -10.98 2.24 15.18
C THR A 116 -10.74 0.87 14.54
N THR A 117 -11.18 -0.20 15.19
CA THR A 117 -11.23 -1.54 14.62
C THR A 117 -12.32 -1.65 13.58
N PHE A 118 -12.15 -2.55 12.60
CA PHE A 118 -13.16 -2.76 11.56
C PHE A 118 -14.42 -3.45 12.11
N PRO A 119 -15.54 -3.41 11.37
CA PRO A 119 -16.73 -4.18 11.68
C PRO A 119 -16.45 -5.68 11.71
N SER A 120 -17.21 -6.43 12.51
CA SER A 120 -17.14 -7.89 12.47
C SER A 120 -17.46 -8.44 11.08
N PRO A 121 -16.95 -9.61 10.68
CA PRO A 121 -17.20 -10.17 9.36
C PRO A 121 -18.68 -10.31 8.98
N ASP A 122 -19.57 -10.43 9.99
CA ASP A 122 -21.02 -10.56 9.79
C ASP A 122 -21.78 -9.23 9.84
N ALA A 123 -21.16 -8.14 10.25
CA ALA A 123 -21.76 -6.81 10.29
C ALA A 123 -22.10 -6.31 8.87
N GLN A 124 -23.06 -5.40 8.77
CA GLN A 124 -23.53 -4.80 7.51
C GLN A 124 -23.27 -3.30 7.47
N PRO A 125 -22.00 -2.86 7.40
CA PRO A 125 -21.67 -1.46 7.28
C PRO A 125 -22.22 -0.88 5.99
N LYS A 126 -22.61 0.42 6.00
CA LYS A 126 -23.27 1.08 4.86
C LYS A 126 -22.30 1.68 3.86
N ARG A 127 -21.10 1.99 4.30
CA ARG A 127 -20.09 2.66 3.50
C ARG A 127 -18.68 2.27 3.96
N PHE A 128 -17.75 2.26 3.01
CA PHE A 128 -16.32 2.23 3.26
C PHE A 128 -15.62 3.18 2.29
N ARG A 129 -14.65 3.94 2.78
CA ARG A 129 -13.82 4.83 1.97
C ARG A 129 -12.37 4.36 1.98
N LEU A 130 -11.85 4.12 0.81
CA LEU A 130 -10.46 3.74 0.58
C LEU A 130 -9.65 4.94 0.05
N PHE A 131 -8.50 5.18 0.63
CA PHE A 131 -7.42 5.98 0.05
C PHE A 131 -6.38 5.04 -0.55
N VAL A 132 -6.07 5.18 -1.83
CA VAL A 132 -5.18 4.26 -2.54
C VAL A 132 -4.25 4.98 -3.51
N PHE A 133 -2.99 4.55 -3.56
CA PHE A 133 -1.94 5.08 -4.42
C PHE A 133 -0.82 4.05 -4.61
N THR A 134 0.15 4.37 -5.49
CA THR A 134 1.31 3.54 -5.79
C THR A 134 2.60 4.37 -5.84
N CYS A 135 3.75 3.70 -5.92
CA CYS A 135 5.06 4.29 -6.25
C CYS A 135 5.36 5.55 -5.42
N ALA A 136 5.24 5.40 -4.09
CA ALA A 136 5.44 6.52 -3.17
C ALA A 136 6.90 6.72 -2.77
N GLY A 137 7.77 5.74 -3.04
CA GLY A 137 9.18 5.75 -2.76
C GLY A 137 9.98 6.82 -3.54
N GLY A 138 11.28 6.71 -3.47
CA GLY A 138 12.22 7.64 -4.11
C GLY A 138 13.06 8.40 -3.08
N HIS A 139 14.38 8.09 -3.05
CA HIS A 139 15.28 8.63 -2.06
C HIS A 139 15.63 10.11 -2.32
N PRO A 140 15.55 11.00 -1.32
CA PRO A 140 15.76 12.44 -1.51
C PRO A 140 17.20 12.81 -1.90
N ALA A 141 18.19 11.95 -1.64
CA ALA A 141 19.56 12.17 -2.07
C ALA A 141 19.79 11.85 -3.57
N THR A 142 18.80 11.34 -4.28
CA THR A 142 18.89 11.07 -5.71
C THR A 142 18.63 12.35 -6.49
N TRP A 143 19.65 12.81 -7.20
CA TRP A 143 19.65 14.09 -7.89
C TRP A 143 20.04 13.92 -9.36
N ASN A 144 19.39 14.64 -10.26
CA ASN A 144 19.73 14.64 -11.67
C ASN A 144 20.75 15.75 -11.96
N PRO A 145 22.02 15.43 -12.28
CA PRO A 145 23.07 16.42 -12.51
C PRO A 145 22.82 17.25 -13.77
N ASP A 146 22.18 16.69 -14.80
CA ASP A 146 21.96 17.38 -16.07
C ASP A 146 20.98 18.55 -15.92
N THR A 147 20.00 18.38 -15.04
CA THR A 147 18.93 19.37 -14.81
C THR A 147 19.07 20.14 -13.51
N ASN A 148 20.02 19.75 -12.64
CA ASN A 148 20.18 20.25 -11.28
C ASN A 148 18.86 20.22 -10.48
N ARG A 149 18.10 19.12 -10.57
CA ARG A 149 16.80 18.92 -9.93
C ARG A 149 16.74 17.56 -9.22
N PRO A 150 15.90 17.43 -8.16
CA PRO A 150 15.62 16.12 -7.58
C PRO A 150 15.12 15.14 -8.63
N TYR A 151 15.54 13.88 -8.52
CA TYR A 151 15.07 12.83 -9.41
C TYR A 151 13.60 12.47 -9.15
N TRP A 152 13.22 12.43 -7.87
CA TRP A 152 11.88 12.11 -7.39
C TRP A 152 11.13 13.36 -6.91
N VAL A 153 9.82 13.27 -6.79
CA VAL A 153 9.02 14.28 -6.09
C VAL A 153 9.55 14.44 -4.65
N SER A 154 9.70 15.68 -4.19
CA SER A 154 10.20 15.95 -2.84
C SER A 154 9.35 15.27 -1.75
N ILE A 155 9.95 14.89 -0.63
CA ILE A 155 9.22 14.35 0.53
C ILE A 155 8.10 15.30 0.97
N ALA A 156 8.36 16.61 0.97
CA ALA A 156 7.37 17.63 1.36
C ALA A 156 6.13 17.58 0.44
N ASN A 157 6.32 17.52 -0.88
CA ASN A 157 5.22 17.50 -1.84
C ASN A 157 4.46 16.16 -1.83
N ARG A 158 5.18 15.03 -1.67
CA ARG A 158 4.54 13.74 -1.44
C ARG A 158 3.67 13.75 -0.17
N ARG A 159 4.17 14.32 0.93
CA ARG A 159 3.39 14.48 2.17
C ARG A 159 2.16 15.35 1.98
N LYS A 160 2.22 16.45 1.20
CA LYS A 160 1.04 17.26 0.88
C LYS A 160 -0.04 16.42 0.18
N MET A 161 0.32 15.59 -0.80
CA MET A 161 -0.62 14.67 -1.45
C MET A 161 -1.22 13.66 -0.47
N LEU A 162 -0.39 13.06 0.39
CA LEU A 162 -0.86 12.13 1.42
C LEU A 162 -1.81 12.79 2.43
N LEU A 163 -1.50 13.99 2.88
CA LEU A 163 -2.35 14.75 3.80
C LEU A 163 -3.67 15.16 3.14
N THR A 164 -3.65 15.49 1.85
CA THR A 164 -4.88 15.72 1.07
C THR A 164 -5.74 14.46 1.04
N GLY A 165 -5.16 13.28 0.75
CA GLY A 165 -5.88 12.01 0.81
C GLY A 165 -6.49 11.74 2.19
N LEU A 166 -5.72 11.96 3.27
CA LEU A 166 -6.21 11.82 4.66
C LEU A 166 -7.33 12.81 5.01
N SER A 167 -7.36 13.99 4.41
CA SER A 167 -8.42 14.99 4.65
C SER A 167 -9.82 14.51 4.24
N TYR A 168 -9.88 13.52 3.33
CA TYR A 168 -11.11 12.84 2.93
C TYR A 168 -11.59 11.81 3.97
N LYS A 169 -10.87 11.64 5.09
CA LYS A 169 -11.19 10.73 6.21
C LYS A 169 -11.45 9.30 5.72
N PRO A 170 -10.45 8.66 5.11
CA PRO A 170 -10.59 7.27 4.68
C PRO A 170 -10.67 6.33 5.88
N ASP A 171 -11.42 5.24 5.71
CA ASP A 171 -11.50 4.15 6.69
C ASP A 171 -10.23 3.29 6.68
N ALA A 172 -9.53 3.26 5.55
CA ALA A 172 -8.19 2.66 5.42
C ALA A 172 -7.41 3.27 4.26
N MET A 173 -6.09 3.07 4.27
CA MET A 173 -5.18 3.40 3.19
C MET A 173 -4.48 2.14 2.67
N ILE A 174 -4.33 2.01 1.35
CA ILE A 174 -3.50 0.97 0.73
C ILE A 174 -2.46 1.65 -0.17
N ALA A 175 -1.19 1.35 0.07
CA ALA A 175 -0.08 1.67 -0.81
C ALA A 175 0.27 0.43 -1.65
N ILE A 176 0.29 0.58 -2.98
CA ILE A 176 0.52 -0.51 -3.92
C ILE A 176 1.92 -0.39 -4.50
N GLY A 177 2.88 -1.09 -3.90
CA GLY A 177 4.23 -1.23 -4.41
C GLY A 177 5.10 0.02 -4.43
N ASP A 178 6.38 -0.21 -4.68
CA ASP A 178 7.42 0.79 -4.81
C ASP A 178 7.52 1.71 -3.60
N HIS A 179 7.52 1.10 -2.42
CA HIS A 179 7.67 1.83 -1.16
C HIS A 179 9.11 2.29 -0.97
N VAL A 180 10.07 1.49 -1.49
CA VAL A 180 11.50 1.77 -1.46
C VAL A 180 12.13 1.50 -2.81
N TYR A 181 12.62 2.55 -3.46
CA TYR A 181 13.48 2.41 -4.62
C TYR A 181 14.92 2.17 -4.15
N TRP A 182 15.45 0.99 -4.47
CA TRP A 182 16.82 0.55 -4.15
C TRP A 182 17.83 0.91 -5.22
N ASP A 183 17.41 1.56 -6.26
CA ASP A 183 18.19 1.90 -7.47
C ASP A 183 19.50 2.64 -7.19
N LEU A 184 19.70 3.06 -5.97
CA LEU A 184 20.96 3.63 -5.51
C LEU A 184 22.14 2.65 -5.59
N ARG A 185 21.90 1.37 -5.93
CA ARG A 185 22.89 0.33 -5.67
C ARG A 185 22.88 -0.84 -6.66
N SER A 186 22.25 -0.69 -7.81
CA SER A 186 22.30 -1.73 -8.83
C SER A 186 23.75 -2.04 -9.22
N PRO A 187 24.14 -3.32 -9.28
CA PRO A 187 25.46 -3.73 -9.73
C PRO A 187 25.68 -3.51 -11.23
N VAL A 188 24.61 -3.34 -12.01
CA VAL A 188 24.70 -3.07 -13.46
C VAL A 188 24.70 -1.57 -13.79
N GLY A 189 24.61 -0.73 -12.76
CA GLY A 189 24.48 0.71 -12.95
C GLY A 189 23.12 1.04 -13.53
N SER A 190 22.17 1.38 -12.70
CA SER A 190 20.84 1.74 -13.12
C SER A 190 20.89 2.87 -14.13
N LEU A 191 20.17 2.70 -15.23
CA LEU A 191 19.93 3.77 -16.19
C LEU A 191 19.17 4.95 -15.59
N MET A 192 18.40 4.71 -14.51
CA MET A 192 17.75 5.76 -13.73
C MET A 192 18.73 6.56 -12.87
N LEU A 193 19.97 6.08 -12.74
CA LEU A 193 20.91 6.50 -11.74
C LEU A 193 22.18 7.10 -12.31
N GLY A 194 22.08 7.91 -13.32
CA GLY A 194 23.20 8.79 -13.68
C GLY A 194 23.80 9.53 -12.46
N ASN A 195 23.15 9.44 -11.28
CA ASN A 195 23.47 10.12 -10.02
C ASN A 195 23.87 9.20 -8.88
N ALA A 196 23.92 7.92 -9.13
CA ALA A 196 24.30 6.91 -8.14
C ALA A 196 25.62 7.21 -7.38
N PRO A 197 26.66 7.89 -7.92
CA PRO A 197 27.89 8.12 -7.19
C PRO A 197 27.67 8.78 -5.82
N GLU A 198 26.77 9.76 -5.71
CA GLU A 198 26.54 10.45 -4.42
C GLU A 198 25.75 9.57 -3.45
N ALA A 199 24.75 8.85 -3.92
CA ALA A 199 23.99 7.92 -3.11
C ALA A 199 24.84 6.70 -2.70
N GLN A 200 25.70 6.20 -3.59
CA GLN A 200 26.65 5.13 -3.25
C GLN A 200 27.68 5.57 -2.22
N LYS A 201 28.17 6.79 -2.26
CA LYS A 201 29.02 7.35 -1.20
C LYS A 201 28.30 7.39 0.15
N LEU A 202 27.02 7.73 0.17
CA LEU A 202 26.22 7.79 1.38
C LEU A 202 26.01 6.42 2.01
N VAL A 203 25.69 5.41 1.22
CA VAL A 203 25.22 4.11 1.72
C VAL A 203 26.30 3.02 1.67
N GLY A 204 27.21 3.02 0.71
CA GLY A 204 28.15 1.91 0.43
C GLY A 204 27.44 0.69 -0.18
N GLN A 205 28.09 -0.44 -0.40
CA GLN A 205 27.51 -1.64 -1.02
C GLN A 205 27.01 -2.66 0.00
N PHE A 206 25.88 -3.34 -0.28
CA PHE A 206 25.42 -4.48 0.52
C PHE A 206 26.37 -5.68 0.37
N THR A 207 26.52 -6.43 1.42
CA THR A 207 27.22 -7.72 1.42
C THR A 207 26.16 -8.81 1.32
N ARG A 208 26.07 -9.46 0.17
CA ARG A 208 24.92 -10.32 -0.19
C ARG A 208 24.89 -11.67 0.52
N ASP A 209 26.02 -12.14 1.02
CA ASP A 209 26.22 -13.45 1.66
C ASP A 209 26.04 -13.42 3.19
N ILE A 210 25.76 -12.26 3.78
CA ILE A 210 25.47 -12.13 5.22
C ILE A 210 24.01 -11.76 5.45
N PRO A 211 23.47 -11.96 6.68
CA PRO A 211 22.13 -11.50 7.05
C PRO A 211 21.93 -9.99 6.83
N VAL A 212 20.68 -9.58 6.64
CA VAL A 212 20.35 -8.15 6.54
C VAL A 212 20.29 -7.53 7.92
N LEU A 213 19.51 -8.09 8.83
CA LEU A 213 19.34 -7.57 10.19
C LEU A 213 20.50 -8.05 11.10
N GLY A 214 20.90 -7.22 12.05
CA GLY A 214 22.02 -7.48 12.97
C GLY A 214 23.40 -7.33 12.33
N THR A 215 23.53 -6.72 11.14
CA THR A 215 24.79 -6.54 10.42
C THR A 215 24.93 -5.14 9.83
N ASP A 216 26.03 -4.83 9.15
CA ASP A 216 26.19 -3.56 8.42
C ASP A 216 25.13 -3.37 7.31
N ASN A 217 24.57 -4.44 6.79
CA ASN A 217 23.45 -4.36 5.85
C ASN A 217 22.21 -3.68 6.46
N GLU A 218 21.93 -3.88 7.76
CA GLU A 218 20.83 -3.21 8.45
C GLU A 218 21.03 -1.69 8.49
N ARG A 219 22.24 -1.24 8.81
CA ARG A 219 22.57 0.19 8.76
C ARG A 219 22.36 0.78 7.37
N LYS A 220 22.77 0.06 6.31
CA LYS A 220 22.57 0.47 4.92
C LYS A 220 21.09 0.48 4.54
N LEU A 221 20.33 -0.55 4.94
CA LEU A 221 18.88 -0.60 4.76
C LEU A 221 18.22 0.63 5.39
N LYS A 222 18.54 0.94 6.64
CA LYS A 222 18.00 2.10 7.35
C LYS A 222 18.33 3.43 6.65
N LEU A 223 19.54 3.60 6.14
CA LEU A 223 19.92 4.79 5.37
C LEU A 223 19.10 4.96 4.08
N VAL A 224 18.74 3.88 3.40
CA VAL A 224 17.96 3.94 2.17
C VAL A 224 16.46 4.04 2.45
N ALA A 225 15.92 3.22 3.34
CA ALA A 225 14.48 3.08 3.52
C ALA A 225 13.88 4.13 4.47
N THR A 226 14.60 4.57 5.51
CA THR A 226 14.07 5.54 6.48
C THR A 226 13.57 6.82 5.82
N PRO A 227 14.31 7.49 4.91
CA PRO A 227 13.80 8.68 4.23
C PRO A 227 12.58 8.42 3.37
N GLN A 228 12.47 7.22 2.79
CA GLN A 228 11.38 6.87 1.88
C GLN A 228 10.10 6.45 2.63
N ILE A 229 10.21 6.02 3.89
CA ILE A 229 9.07 5.53 4.68
C ILE A 229 8.85 6.40 5.92
N CYS A 230 9.82 6.50 6.85
CA CYS A 230 9.60 7.23 8.08
C CYS A 230 9.40 8.74 7.83
N ASP A 231 10.23 9.35 6.99
CA ASP A 231 10.11 10.78 6.71
C ASP A 231 8.90 11.09 5.82
N LEU A 232 8.47 10.12 5.00
CA LEU A 232 7.30 10.28 4.13
C LEU A 232 5.99 10.16 4.92
N TYR A 233 5.80 9.07 5.64
CA TYR A 233 4.53 8.79 6.34
C TYR A 233 4.49 9.40 7.73
N GLY A 234 5.63 9.45 8.42
CA GLY A 234 5.75 9.99 9.77
C GLY A 234 4.72 9.40 10.72
N THR A 235 4.02 10.27 11.43
CA THR A 235 2.95 9.90 12.36
C THR A 235 1.56 10.30 11.85
N ASP A 236 1.44 10.73 10.59
CA ASP A 236 0.19 11.27 10.05
C ASP A 236 -0.89 10.18 9.90
N PHE A 237 -0.47 8.94 9.66
CA PHE A 237 -1.37 7.79 9.51
C PHE A 237 -1.71 7.07 10.82
N ARG A 238 -1.29 7.56 11.99
CA ARG A 238 -1.49 6.91 13.30
C ARG A 238 -2.94 6.48 13.60
N SER A 239 -3.92 7.18 13.05
CA SER A 239 -5.36 6.93 13.26
C SER A 239 -6.07 6.26 12.09
N THR A 240 -5.35 5.95 11.01
CA THR A 240 -5.89 5.33 9.80
C THR A 240 -5.20 4.00 9.56
N PRO A 241 -5.91 2.87 9.55
CA PRO A 241 -5.32 1.58 9.19
C PRO A 241 -4.66 1.62 7.81
N VAL A 242 -3.43 1.12 7.71
CA VAL A 242 -2.63 1.10 6.49
C VAL A 242 -2.29 -0.31 6.07
N PHE A 243 -2.21 -0.54 4.75
CA PHE A 243 -1.83 -1.81 4.13
C PHE A 243 -0.80 -1.54 3.04
N PHE A 244 0.20 -2.40 2.96
CA PHE A 244 1.30 -2.28 2.00
C PHE A 244 1.41 -3.56 1.18
N VAL A 245 1.24 -3.44 -0.13
CA VAL A 245 1.50 -4.52 -1.10
C VAL A 245 2.82 -4.23 -1.77
N GLN A 246 3.76 -5.16 -1.77
CA GLN A 246 5.06 -4.99 -2.41
C GLN A 246 4.96 -5.16 -3.94
N ASP A 247 5.83 -4.45 -4.69
CA ASP A 247 5.99 -4.58 -6.13
C ASP A 247 7.49 -4.68 -6.50
N ASP A 248 7.84 -4.50 -7.78
CA ASP A 248 9.18 -4.78 -8.31
C ASP A 248 10.30 -4.02 -7.59
N HIS A 249 10.18 -2.72 -7.40
CA HIS A 249 11.22 -1.95 -6.73
C HIS A 249 11.37 -2.22 -5.23
N ASP A 250 10.39 -2.84 -4.58
CA ASP A 250 10.54 -3.31 -3.19
C ASP A 250 11.50 -4.50 -3.09
N TYR A 251 11.76 -5.18 -4.20
CA TYR A 251 12.78 -6.22 -4.35
C TYR A 251 14.02 -5.62 -5.00
N PHE A 252 15.09 -5.55 -4.24
CA PHE A 252 16.36 -4.99 -4.67
C PHE A 252 16.77 -5.49 -6.06
N GLU A 253 17.10 -4.59 -6.98
CA GLU A 253 17.48 -4.88 -8.35
C GLU A 253 16.39 -5.50 -9.24
N ASN A 254 15.13 -5.54 -8.83
CA ASN A 254 14.10 -6.26 -9.57
C ASN A 254 13.80 -5.64 -10.95
N ASP A 255 13.74 -4.31 -11.06
CA ASP A 255 13.53 -3.62 -12.35
C ASP A 255 14.84 -3.39 -13.15
N GLU A 256 15.94 -3.92 -12.65
CA GLU A 256 17.28 -3.79 -13.24
C GLU A 256 17.65 -4.95 -14.17
N ALA A 257 16.71 -5.81 -14.54
CA ALA A 257 16.99 -6.92 -15.43
C ALA A 257 17.49 -6.42 -16.80
N THR A 258 18.53 -7.08 -17.29
CA THR A 258 19.18 -6.82 -18.57
C THR A 258 19.26 -8.11 -19.38
N GLU A 259 19.89 -8.06 -20.57
CA GLU A 259 20.19 -9.27 -21.34
C GLU A 259 21.06 -10.28 -20.54
N GLN A 260 21.83 -9.78 -19.57
CA GLN A 260 22.74 -10.59 -18.75
C GLN A 260 22.17 -10.97 -17.39
N MET A 261 21.18 -10.24 -16.90
CA MET A 261 20.61 -10.41 -15.56
C MET A 261 19.10 -10.56 -15.60
N VAL A 262 18.60 -11.67 -15.08
CA VAL A 262 17.16 -11.95 -14.91
C VAL A 262 16.82 -11.84 -13.44
N THR A 263 15.90 -10.93 -13.09
CA THR A 263 15.57 -10.59 -11.70
C THR A 263 14.22 -11.15 -11.23
N PHE A 264 13.55 -11.96 -12.04
CA PHE A 264 12.28 -12.63 -11.71
C PHE A 264 12.42 -14.16 -11.65
N PRO A 265 11.98 -14.83 -10.59
CA PRO A 265 11.62 -14.26 -9.29
C PRO A 265 12.83 -13.62 -8.59
N PRO A 266 12.62 -12.80 -7.55
CA PRO A 266 13.71 -12.22 -6.78
C PRO A 266 14.62 -13.30 -6.21
N ASP A 267 15.93 -13.05 -6.18
CA ASP A 267 16.87 -13.97 -5.56
C ASP A 267 16.78 -13.93 -4.02
N ASP A 268 17.52 -14.81 -3.36
CA ASP A 268 17.48 -14.95 -1.90
C ASP A 268 17.89 -13.65 -1.16
N PHE A 269 18.85 -12.88 -1.68
CA PHE A 269 19.23 -11.60 -1.07
C PHE A 269 18.15 -10.53 -1.25
N MET A 270 17.61 -10.39 -2.46
CA MET A 270 16.51 -9.47 -2.75
C MET A 270 15.31 -9.75 -1.84
N LEU A 271 14.96 -11.04 -1.68
CA LEU A 271 13.88 -11.48 -0.82
C LEU A 271 14.15 -11.17 0.66
N ARG A 272 15.35 -11.46 1.17
CA ARG A 272 15.74 -11.14 2.55
C ARG A 272 15.72 -9.64 2.82
N LEU A 273 16.15 -8.81 1.87
CA LEU A 273 16.15 -7.37 2.01
C LEU A 273 14.71 -6.80 2.05
N ALA A 274 13.83 -7.25 1.16
CA ALA A 274 12.43 -6.87 1.14
C ALA A 274 11.70 -7.25 2.44
N ARG A 275 11.94 -8.47 2.94
CA ARG A 275 11.37 -8.96 4.22
C ARG A 275 11.89 -8.17 5.42
N ALA A 276 13.19 -7.82 5.46
CA ALA A 276 13.76 -7.00 6.51
C ALA A 276 13.16 -5.58 6.49
N THR A 277 12.94 -5.01 5.30
CA THR A 277 12.28 -3.72 5.12
C THR A 277 10.85 -3.75 5.67
N GLN A 278 10.03 -4.71 5.26
CA GLN A 278 8.68 -4.88 5.78
C GLN A 278 8.69 -5.06 7.30
N ARG A 279 9.57 -5.92 7.81
CA ARG A 279 9.67 -6.17 9.24
C ARG A 279 9.90 -4.90 10.05
N LEU A 280 10.76 -3.99 9.59
CA LEU A 280 11.08 -2.77 10.32
C LEU A 280 10.02 -1.68 10.16
N TYR A 281 9.50 -1.46 8.96
CA TYR A 281 8.87 -0.18 8.63
C TYR A 281 7.35 -0.21 8.55
N TYR A 282 6.75 -1.22 7.96
CA TYR A 282 5.30 -1.25 7.72
C TYR A 282 4.69 -2.60 8.09
N PRO A 283 3.41 -2.60 8.52
CA PRO A 283 2.80 -3.82 9.02
C PRO A 283 2.61 -4.84 7.90
N GLU A 284 2.82 -6.09 8.25
CA GLU A 284 2.40 -7.25 7.48
C GLU A 284 0.87 -7.39 7.51
N PHE A 285 0.31 -8.19 6.62
CA PHE A 285 -1.12 -8.48 6.62
C PHE A 285 -1.51 -9.34 7.83
N LEU A 286 -2.65 -9.02 8.41
CA LEU A 286 -3.26 -9.84 9.46
C LEU A 286 -3.91 -11.08 8.84
N PRO A 287 -3.84 -12.25 9.47
CA PRO A 287 -4.54 -13.43 9.01
C PRO A 287 -6.06 -13.21 9.03
N ASP A 288 -6.72 -13.72 8.02
CA ASP A 288 -8.17 -13.76 7.90
C ASP A 288 -8.63 -15.21 7.79
N ALA A 289 -9.84 -15.51 8.31
CA ALA A 289 -10.42 -16.85 8.24
C ALA A 289 -10.65 -17.35 6.80
N GLY A 290 -10.81 -16.42 5.85
CA GLY A 290 -10.92 -16.74 4.43
C GLY A 290 -9.60 -17.07 3.75
N ARG A 291 -8.45 -16.81 4.42
CA ARG A 291 -7.12 -17.12 3.89
C ARG A 291 -6.60 -18.43 4.49
N PRO A 292 -6.50 -19.49 3.71
CA PRO A 292 -6.10 -20.80 4.23
C PRO A 292 -4.64 -20.80 4.68
N GLU A 293 -4.33 -21.67 5.64
CA GLU A 293 -2.95 -22.03 5.94
C GLU A 293 -2.27 -22.63 4.72
N GLY A 294 -0.97 -22.47 4.60
CA GLY A 294 -0.17 -23.04 3.52
C GLY A 294 -0.06 -22.18 2.25
N LEU A 295 -0.65 -20.99 2.20
CA LEU A 295 -0.28 -20.04 1.15
C LEU A 295 1.20 -19.64 1.29
N PRO A 296 1.91 -19.37 0.16
CA PRO A 296 3.29 -18.90 0.20
C PRO A 296 3.48 -17.78 1.23
N SER A 297 4.62 -17.78 1.92
CA SER A 297 4.97 -16.89 3.04
C SER A 297 4.07 -17.01 4.28
N SER A 298 3.17 -17.99 4.36
CA SER A 298 2.32 -18.17 5.52
C SER A 298 2.97 -18.94 6.68
N GLY A 299 4.01 -19.69 6.42
CA GLY A 299 4.70 -20.55 7.39
C GLY A 299 6.20 -20.29 7.55
N SER A 300 6.70 -19.14 7.11
CA SER A 300 8.12 -18.82 7.15
C SER A 300 8.62 -18.62 8.57
N ALA A 301 9.70 -19.31 8.96
CA ALA A 301 10.25 -19.26 10.31
C ALA A 301 10.85 -17.90 10.71
N ASP A 302 11.17 -17.06 9.73
CA ASP A 302 11.80 -15.75 9.92
C ASP A 302 10.79 -14.59 10.05
N ARG A 303 9.49 -14.88 10.15
CA ARG A 303 8.46 -13.87 10.38
C ARG A 303 7.63 -14.15 11.63
N ALA A 304 6.99 -13.09 12.14
CA ALA A 304 6.16 -13.19 13.33
C ALA A 304 4.99 -14.17 13.11
N PRO A 305 4.67 -15.03 14.09
CA PRO A 305 3.50 -15.89 14.02
C PRO A 305 2.21 -15.08 13.84
N GLY A 306 1.31 -15.57 12.99
CA GLY A 306 -0.01 -14.97 12.80
C GLY A 306 -0.01 -13.69 11.94
N VAL A 307 0.97 -13.49 11.08
CA VAL A 307 0.98 -12.45 10.03
C VAL A 307 1.28 -13.05 8.66
N SER A 308 1.01 -12.30 7.60
CA SER A 308 1.32 -12.68 6.22
C SER A 308 2.07 -11.56 5.52
N GLU A 309 3.05 -11.91 4.70
CA GLU A 309 3.92 -10.95 4.03
C GLU A 309 3.41 -10.52 2.65
N SER A 310 2.93 -11.46 1.84
CA SER A 310 2.72 -11.25 0.40
C SER A 310 1.27 -11.26 -0.02
N PHE A 311 0.42 -11.96 0.72
CA PHE A 311 -0.99 -12.15 0.40
C PHE A 311 -1.84 -11.90 1.62
N GLY A 312 -2.90 -11.12 1.47
CA GLY A 312 -3.79 -10.80 2.57
C GLY A 312 -5.12 -10.26 2.12
N THR A 313 -5.99 -10.03 3.08
CA THR A 313 -7.27 -9.40 2.84
C THR A 313 -7.51 -8.24 3.80
N LEU A 314 -8.23 -7.21 3.31
CA LEU A 314 -8.94 -6.25 4.13
C LEU A 314 -10.41 -6.66 4.10
N ARG A 315 -10.95 -7.07 5.26
CA ARG A 315 -12.37 -7.40 5.40
C ARG A 315 -13.09 -6.32 6.19
N PHE A 316 -14.15 -5.74 5.58
CA PHE A 316 -14.98 -4.71 6.23
C PHE A 316 -16.45 -5.18 6.27
N GLY A 317 -16.74 -6.01 7.24
CA GLY A 317 -18.05 -6.67 7.38
C GLY A 317 -18.44 -7.48 6.16
N ARG A 318 -19.73 -7.43 5.83
CA ARG A 318 -20.29 -8.00 4.59
C ARG A 318 -20.29 -7.03 3.41
N LEU A 319 -19.83 -5.81 3.60
CA LEU A 319 -19.77 -4.82 2.52
C LEU A 319 -18.62 -5.09 1.57
N LEU A 320 -17.42 -5.33 2.09
CA LEU A 320 -16.21 -5.30 1.27
C LEU A 320 -15.18 -6.32 1.73
N GLU A 321 -14.56 -6.96 0.76
CA GLU A 321 -13.29 -7.66 0.90
C GLU A 321 -12.33 -7.21 -0.20
N ILE A 322 -11.11 -6.81 0.17
CA ILE A 322 -10.05 -6.50 -0.78
C ILE A 322 -9.01 -7.61 -0.71
N LEU A 323 -8.81 -8.31 -1.81
CA LEU A 323 -7.80 -9.34 -1.97
C LEU A 323 -6.49 -8.69 -2.44
N MET A 324 -5.51 -8.64 -1.57
CA MET A 324 -4.19 -8.02 -1.82
C MET A 324 -3.17 -9.10 -2.14
N TYR A 325 -2.46 -8.96 -3.24
CA TYR A 325 -1.48 -9.95 -3.64
C TYR A 325 -0.28 -9.35 -4.38
N ASP A 326 0.90 -9.66 -3.84
CA ASP A 326 2.19 -9.37 -4.41
C ASP A 326 2.48 -10.37 -5.55
N CYS A 327 2.49 -9.88 -6.77
CA CYS A 327 2.80 -10.70 -7.94
C CYS A 327 4.31 -10.87 -8.12
N ARG A 328 5.12 -9.87 -7.78
CA ARG A 328 6.55 -9.82 -8.14
C ARG A 328 7.39 -10.87 -7.42
N ARG A 329 7.04 -11.20 -6.20
CA ARG A 329 7.76 -12.21 -5.41
C ARG A 329 7.77 -13.59 -6.05
N TYR A 330 6.73 -13.93 -6.81
CA TYR A 330 6.52 -15.28 -7.35
C TYR A 330 6.41 -15.33 -8.87
N MET A 331 6.47 -14.19 -9.52
CA MET A 331 6.38 -14.09 -10.97
C MET A 331 7.50 -14.87 -11.63
N THR A 332 7.16 -15.65 -12.65
CA THR A 332 8.12 -16.43 -13.45
C THR A 332 8.09 -16.02 -14.90
N LEU A 333 9.24 -16.15 -15.58
CA LEU A 333 9.46 -15.72 -16.96
C LEU A 333 9.43 -16.86 -17.98
N THR A 334 9.05 -18.08 -17.58
CA THR A 334 9.21 -19.27 -18.43
C THR A 334 7.92 -19.63 -19.18
N GLY A 335 7.88 -19.34 -20.46
CA GLY A 335 6.95 -19.85 -21.48
C GLY A 335 5.49 -20.06 -21.04
N PRO A 336 4.80 -21.08 -21.59
CA PRO A 336 3.39 -21.33 -21.25
C PRO A 336 3.12 -21.68 -19.79
N VAL A 337 4.15 -22.05 -19.04
CA VAL A 337 4.07 -22.37 -17.61
C VAL A 337 4.38 -21.17 -16.71
N GLY A 338 4.76 -20.02 -17.29
CA GLY A 338 4.97 -18.80 -16.54
C GLY A 338 3.69 -18.36 -15.83
N GLY A 339 3.80 -17.90 -14.58
CA GLY A 339 2.70 -17.41 -13.78
C GLY A 339 3.07 -16.16 -13.03
N PHE A 340 2.08 -15.35 -12.67
CA PHE A 340 2.31 -14.17 -11.84
C PHE A 340 1.96 -14.40 -10.36
N VAL A 341 1.20 -15.45 -10.04
CA VAL A 341 0.97 -15.95 -8.69
C VAL A 341 1.04 -17.48 -8.66
N PRO A 342 1.39 -18.09 -7.51
CA PRO A 342 1.33 -19.55 -7.35
C PRO A 342 -0.10 -20.09 -7.52
N GLU A 343 -0.24 -21.34 -7.98
CA GLU A 343 -1.54 -22.00 -8.15
C GLU A 343 -2.39 -22.00 -6.88
N THR A 344 -1.78 -22.17 -5.71
CA THR A 344 -2.48 -22.13 -4.42
C THR A 344 -3.08 -20.76 -4.13
N VAL A 345 -2.40 -19.69 -4.53
CA VAL A 345 -2.89 -18.30 -4.41
C VAL A 345 -3.98 -18.05 -5.43
N GLU A 346 -3.80 -18.44 -6.69
CA GLU A 346 -4.84 -18.34 -7.72
C GLU A 346 -6.13 -19.04 -7.27
N ALA A 347 -6.02 -20.27 -6.77
CA ALA A 347 -7.15 -21.02 -6.24
C ALA A 347 -7.82 -20.32 -5.03
N TRP A 348 -7.06 -19.68 -4.18
CA TRP A 348 -7.58 -18.87 -3.07
C TRP A 348 -8.34 -17.65 -3.58
N LEU A 349 -7.76 -16.87 -4.51
CA LEU A 349 -8.41 -15.72 -5.13
C LEU A 349 -9.75 -16.11 -5.78
N MET A 350 -9.76 -17.18 -6.56
CA MET A 350 -10.96 -17.69 -7.22
C MET A 350 -12.04 -18.11 -6.20
N ARG A 351 -11.67 -18.80 -5.13
CA ARG A 351 -12.62 -19.17 -4.06
C ARG A 351 -13.20 -17.95 -3.35
N ARG A 352 -12.39 -16.92 -3.08
CA ARG A 352 -12.88 -15.70 -2.42
C ARG A 352 -13.85 -14.94 -3.32
N MET A 353 -13.54 -14.78 -4.60
CA MET A 353 -14.44 -14.16 -5.57
C MET A 353 -15.76 -14.94 -5.72
N ALA A 354 -15.72 -16.28 -5.66
CA ALA A 354 -16.91 -17.13 -5.76
C ALA A 354 -17.72 -17.22 -4.45
N ALA A 355 -17.18 -16.87 -3.29
CA ALA A 355 -17.79 -17.10 -1.98
C ALA A 355 -19.08 -16.32 -1.75
N GLN A 356 -19.23 -15.13 -2.35
CA GLN A 356 -20.43 -14.28 -2.28
C GLN A 356 -20.90 -13.94 -0.84
N ASP A 357 -19.99 -13.96 0.10
CA ASP A 357 -20.21 -13.64 1.52
C ASP A 357 -19.93 -12.16 1.84
N THR A 358 -19.46 -11.41 0.83
CA THR A 358 -19.36 -9.95 0.82
C THR A 358 -20.08 -9.37 -0.40
N ARG A 359 -20.48 -8.12 -0.28
CA ARG A 359 -21.12 -7.38 -1.36
C ARG A 359 -20.16 -7.08 -2.50
N HIS A 360 -18.95 -6.63 -2.17
CA HIS A 360 -17.88 -6.35 -3.11
C HIS A 360 -16.65 -7.17 -2.77
N VAL A 361 -16.06 -7.81 -3.78
CA VAL A 361 -14.75 -8.42 -3.71
C VAL A 361 -13.88 -7.68 -4.71
N VAL A 362 -12.85 -6.99 -4.21
CA VAL A 362 -11.91 -6.20 -5.00
C VAL A 362 -10.61 -6.96 -5.11
N ASN A 363 -10.07 -7.05 -6.32
CA ASN A 363 -8.72 -7.57 -6.55
C ASN A 363 -7.72 -6.41 -6.54
N LEU A 364 -6.64 -6.58 -5.81
CA LEU A 364 -5.57 -5.60 -5.72
C LEU A 364 -4.22 -6.28 -5.95
N PRO A 365 -3.92 -6.61 -7.22
CA PRO A 365 -2.61 -7.08 -7.63
C PRO A 365 -1.59 -5.95 -7.64
N SER A 366 -0.33 -6.25 -7.36
CA SER A 366 0.75 -5.30 -7.63
C SER A 366 0.92 -5.06 -9.14
N THR A 367 0.73 -6.08 -9.97
CA THR A 367 0.82 -5.99 -11.45
C THR A 367 -0.52 -5.60 -12.07
N PRO A 368 -0.58 -4.60 -12.96
CA PRO A 368 -1.82 -4.11 -13.58
C PRO A 368 -2.49 -5.11 -14.51
N VAL A 369 -3.81 -5.02 -14.63
CA VAL A 369 -4.64 -5.94 -15.44
C VAL A 369 -5.11 -5.31 -16.75
N GLY A 370 -5.41 -4.02 -16.79
CA GLY A 370 -5.99 -3.35 -17.96
C GLY A 370 -4.97 -2.75 -18.92
N TRP A 371 -3.76 -2.53 -18.47
CA TRP A 371 -2.73 -1.82 -19.24
C TRP A 371 -1.35 -2.43 -19.03
N GLY A 372 -0.45 -2.13 -19.98
CA GLY A 372 0.96 -2.47 -19.92
C GLY A 372 1.81 -1.32 -20.47
N ALA A 373 3.04 -1.17 -19.99
CA ALA A 373 3.98 -0.16 -20.47
C ALA A 373 5.03 -0.71 -21.44
N GLY A 374 4.79 -1.87 -22.01
CA GLY A 374 5.73 -2.52 -22.92
C GLY A 374 7.06 -2.88 -22.26
N LYS A 375 7.09 -2.97 -20.93
CA LYS A 375 8.25 -3.42 -20.17
C LYS A 375 8.68 -4.80 -20.64
N TRP A 376 9.96 -5.01 -20.76
CA TRP A 376 10.54 -6.34 -20.94
C TRP A 376 10.57 -7.03 -19.55
N GLY A 377 10.54 -8.35 -19.56
CA GLY A 377 10.64 -9.17 -18.34
C GLY A 377 9.33 -9.37 -17.59
N GLU A 378 8.57 -8.32 -17.33
CA GLU A 378 7.29 -8.40 -16.60
C GLU A 378 6.15 -8.92 -17.47
N TRP A 379 6.13 -8.44 -18.73
CA TRP A 379 5.07 -8.73 -19.68
C TRP A 379 5.49 -9.70 -20.77
N TYR A 380 6.78 -10.07 -20.83
CA TYR A 380 7.39 -10.82 -21.94
C TYR A 380 8.31 -11.94 -21.51
N PRO A 381 7.87 -12.89 -20.66
CA PRO A 381 8.72 -14.05 -20.38
C PRO A 381 9.02 -14.89 -21.63
N ASP A 382 8.28 -14.73 -22.71
CA ASP A 382 8.59 -15.30 -24.02
C ASP A 382 9.80 -14.65 -24.72
N LEU A 383 10.31 -13.54 -24.19
CA LEU A 383 11.58 -12.95 -24.62
C LEU A 383 12.81 -13.63 -24.01
N LEU A 384 12.64 -14.50 -23.03
CA LEU A 384 13.73 -15.29 -22.49
C LEU A 384 14.23 -16.24 -23.58
N GLN A 385 15.45 -16.03 -24.01
CA GLN A 385 16.10 -16.83 -25.05
C GLN A 385 16.57 -18.17 -24.50
N SER A 386 16.85 -19.13 -25.39
CA SER A 386 17.34 -20.46 -25.00
C SER A 386 18.66 -20.46 -24.21
N ASN A 387 19.45 -19.41 -24.32
CA ASN A 387 20.70 -19.19 -23.57
C ASN A 387 20.44 -18.55 -22.17
N GLY A 388 19.19 -18.33 -21.77
CA GLY A 388 18.83 -17.70 -20.48
C GLY A 388 18.89 -16.18 -20.47
N GLN A 389 19.17 -15.55 -21.60
CA GLN A 389 19.20 -14.06 -21.72
C GLN A 389 17.84 -13.51 -22.14
N LEU A 390 17.55 -12.28 -21.73
CA LEU A 390 16.35 -11.56 -22.16
C LEU A 390 16.60 -10.83 -23.47
N GLY A 391 15.65 -10.94 -24.41
CA GLY A 391 15.62 -10.10 -25.60
C GLY A 391 14.87 -8.80 -25.29
N VAL A 392 15.58 -7.70 -25.07
CA VAL A 392 15.02 -6.43 -24.61
C VAL A 392 14.82 -5.38 -25.72
N ALA A 393 15.13 -5.74 -26.98
CA ALA A 393 15.22 -4.78 -28.07
C ALA A 393 13.87 -4.22 -28.56
N THR A 394 12.75 -4.92 -28.33
CA THR A 394 11.46 -4.54 -28.90
C THR A 394 10.37 -4.53 -27.83
N PRO A 395 9.76 -3.38 -27.51
CA PRO A 395 8.62 -3.30 -26.62
C PRO A 395 7.43 -4.10 -27.16
N LYS A 396 6.75 -4.84 -26.29
CA LYS A 396 5.52 -5.55 -26.61
C LYS A 396 4.41 -5.14 -25.66
N TYR A 397 3.20 -5.05 -26.17
CA TYR A 397 1.98 -4.77 -25.41
C TYR A 397 1.07 -6.01 -25.48
N MET A 398 1.52 -7.12 -24.93
CA MET A 398 0.75 -8.36 -24.85
C MET A 398 1.20 -9.15 -23.63
N TRP A 399 0.28 -9.87 -23.01
CA TRP A 399 0.65 -10.75 -21.93
C TRP A 399 1.33 -12.02 -22.45
N GLN A 400 2.26 -12.52 -21.65
CA GLN A 400 2.87 -13.82 -21.87
C GLN A 400 1.80 -14.94 -21.78
N SER A 401 2.02 -16.06 -22.45
CA SER A 401 1.01 -17.13 -22.56
C SER A 401 0.54 -17.68 -21.22
N GLY A 402 1.44 -17.95 -20.27
CA GLY A 402 1.09 -18.46 -18.94
C GLY A 402 0.37 -17.43 -18.09
N TRP A 403 0.83 -16.18 -18.10
CA TRP A 403 0.15 -15.07 -17.41
C TRP A 403 -1.21 -14.79 -18.02
N ASN A 404 -1.31 -14.85 -19.33
CA ASN A 404 -2.59 -14.74 -20.04
C ASN A 404 -3.59 -15.79 -19.58
N LEU A 405 -3.17 -17.04 -19.44
CA LEU A 405 -4.05 -18.11 -18.94
C LEU A 405 -4.51 -17.86 -17.51
N GLN A 406 -3.63 -17.40 -16.61
CA GLN A 406 -4.03 -17.01 -15.25
C GLN A 406 -4.98 -15.82 -15.25
N HIS A 407 -4.67 -14.74 -15.97
CA HIS A 407 -5.54 -13.58 -16.09
C HIS A 407 -6.92 -13.97 -16.61
N ASN A 408 -7.00 -14.80 -17.65
CA ASN A 408 -8.29 -15.25 -18.20
C ASN A 408 -9.14 -15.97 -17.14
N ARG A 409 -8.54 -16.85 -16.34
CA ARG A 409 -9.27 -17.55 -15.28
C ARG A 409 -9.77 -16.59 -14.20
N LEU A 410 -8.92 -15.65 -13.75
CA LEU A 410 -9.30 -14.65 -12.73
C LEU A 410 -10.37 -13.68 -13.27
N LEU A 411 -10.22 -13.16 -14.49
CA LEU A 411 -11.20 -12.29 -15.12
C LEU A 411 -12.56 -12.98 -15.32
N GLN A 412 -12.55 -14.25 -15.69
CA GLN A 412 -13.76 -15.05 -15.86
C GLN A 412 -14.53 -15.18 -14.53
N VAL A 413 -13.84 -15.53 -13.45
CA VAL A 413 -14.45 -15.66 -12.12
C VAL A 413 -14.91 -14.30 -11.60
N ALA A 414 -14.10 -13.25 -11.78
CA ALA A 414 -14.45 -11.89 -11.38
C ALA A 414 -15.72 -11.40 -12.11
N SER A 415 -15.82 -11.60 -13.43
CA SER A 415 -17.00 -11.23 -14.22
C SER A 415 -18.25 -12.04 -13.83
N ALA A 416 -18.09 -13.24 -13.27
CA ALA A 416 -19.19 -14.07 -12.79
C ALA A 416 -19.69 -13.70 -11.39
N MET A 417 -19.01 -12.80 -10.67
CA MET A 417 -19.45 -12.33 -9.35
C MET A 417 -20.82 -11.63 -9.42
N ARG A 418 -21.54 -11.65 -8.30
CA ARG A 418 -22.77 -10.84 -8.15
C ARG A 418 -22.45 -9.35 -7.93
N GLY A 419 -21.29 -9.05 -7.38
CA GLY A 419 -20.79 -7.71 -7.14
C GLY A 419 -20.19 -7.09 -8.41
N ILE A 420 -19.69 -5.85 -8.24
CA ILE A 420 -18.95 -5.15 -9.28
C ILE A 420 -17.51 -5.70 -9.28
N PRO A 421 -17.03 -6.29 -10.37
CA PRO A 421 -15.66 -6.75 -10.45
C PRO A 421 -14.73 -5.54 -10.60
N LEU A 422 -13.87 -5.32 -9.61
CA LEU A 422 -12.93 -4.20 -9.57
C LEU A 422 -11.51 -4.71 -9.35
N PHE A 423 -10.59 -4.21 -10.18
CA PHE A 423 -9.15 -4.37 -10.03
C PHE A 423 -8.50 -3.01 -9.78
N LEU A 424 -7.76 -2.88 -8.68
CA LEU A 424 -6.94 -1.72 -8.34
C LEU A 424 -5.48 -2.12 -8.46
N SER A 425 -4.66 -1.33 -9.15
CA SER A 425 -3.24 -1.66 -9.33
C SER A 425 -2.35 -0.42 -9.43
N GLY A 426 -1.05 -0.65 -9.35
CA GLY A 426 0.01 0.36 -9.40
C GLY A 426 0.95 0.20 -10.58
N ASP A 427 2.27 0.17 -10.32
CA ASP A 427 3.37 -0.14 -11.21
C ASP A 427 3.60 0.87 -12.37
N LEU A 428 2.61 1.12 -13.21
CA LEU A 428 2.76 1.83 -14.48
C LEU A 428 2.91 3.35 -14.38
N HIS A 429 3.12 3.89 -13.20
CA HIS A 429 3.31 5.33 -12.98
C HIS A 429 2.24 6.20 -13.66
N ALA A 430 0.99 5.79 -13.63
CA ALA A 430 -0.11 6.50 -14.27
C ALA A 430 -1.40 6.46 -13.44
N LEU A 431 -2.31 7.38 -13.74
CA LEU A 431 -3.71 7.34 -13.35
C LEU A 431 -4.52 6.88 -14.55
N GLY A 432 -5.44 5.94 -14.38
CA GLY A 432 -6.29 5.45 -15.46
C GLY A 432 -7.51 4.71 -14.94
N GLU A 433 -8.61 4.72 -15.70
CA GLU A 433 -9.83 3.99 -15.36
C GLU A 433 -10.50 3.49 -16.62
N GLY A 434 -11.00 2.25 -16.58
CA GLY A 434 -11.71 1.68 -17.72
C GLY A 434 -12.49 0.43 -17.41
N ARG A 435 -13.15 -0.08 -18.44
CA ARG A 435 -13.99 -1.29 -18.42
C ARG A 435 -13.46 -2.30 -19.43
N ILE A 436 -13.04 -3.46 -18.96
CA ILE A 436 -12.63 -4.58 -19.83
C ILE A 436 -13.88 -5.34 -20.22
N HIS A 437 -14.15 -5.38 -21.52
CA HIS A 437 -15.31 -6.06 -22.09
C HIS A 437 -14.98 -7.42 -22.69
N ARG A 438 -13.75 -7.61 -23.14
CA ARG A 438 -13.29 -8.85 -23.76
C ARG A 438 -11.79 -9.02 -23.65
N TYR A 439 -11.34 -10.26 -23.57
CA TYR A 439 -9.95 -10.60 -23.82
C TYR A 439 -9.86 -11.88 -24.66
N GLY A 440 -9.35 -11.75 -25.89
CA GLY A 440 -9.36 -12.83 -26.87
C GLY A 440 -10.78 -13.40 -27.07
N SER A 441 -10.98 -14.69 -26.78
CA SER A 441 -12.29 -15.34 -26.86
C SER A 441 -13.17 -15.13 -25.61
N LEU A 442 -12.64 -14.60 -24.52
CA LEU A 442 -13.35 -14.39 -23.26
C LEU A 442 -14.26 -13.15 -23.36
N ASP A 443 -15.57 -13.35 -23.33
CA ASP A 443 -16.59 -12.28 -23.34
C ASP A 443 -16.99 -11.92 -21.91
N LEU A 444 -16.72 -10.69 -21.50
CA LEU A 444 -16.96 -10.15 -20.16
C LEU A 444 -18.08 -9.09 -20.15
N ARG A 445 -18.74 -8.84 -21.27
CA ARG A 445 -19.74 -7.76 -21.43
C ARG A 445 -20.95 -7.90 -20.52
N LYS A 446 -21.23 -9.08 -19.99
CA LYS A 446 -22.32 -9.28 -19.03
C LYS A 446 -22.05 -8.57 -17.69
N ASN A 447 -20.81 -8.55 -17.23
CA ASN A 447 -20.36 -7.85 -16.02
C ASN A 447 -18.91 -7.40 -16.25
N PRO A 448 -18.72 -6.26 -16.95
CA PRO A 448 -17.39 -5.79 -17.35
C PRO A 448 -16.49 -5.55 -16.15
N ILE A 449 -15.21 -5.85 -16.30
CA ILE A 449 -14.23 -5.66 -15.25
C ILE A 449 -13.83 -4.18 -15.18
N VAL A 450 -14.10 -3.55 -14.05
CA VAL A 450 -13.58 -2.22 -13.76
C VAL A 450 -12.10 -2.35 -13.42
N THR A 451 -11.23 -1.62 -14.10
CA THR A 451 -9.79 -1.58 -13.82
C THR A 451 -9.32 -0.15 -13.59
N VAL A 452 -8.45 0.03 -12.59
CA VAL A 452 -8.00 1.35 -12.13
C VAL A 452 -6.49 1.32 -11.90
N LEU A 453 -5.76 2.24 -12.53
CA LEU A 453 -4.41 2.63 -12.14
C LEU A 453 -4.52 3.76 -11.12
N THR A 454 -4.06 3.51 -9.89
CA THR A 454 -4.41 4.33 -8.72
C THR A 454 -3.64 5.64 -8.59
N GLY A 455 -2.53 5.79 -9.34
CA GLY A 455 -1.70 6.99 -9.40
C GLY A 455 -0.45 6.92 -8.52
N PRO A 456 0.72 7.29 -9.07
CA PRO A 456 1.98 7.32 -8.33
C PRO A 456 2.12 8.62 -7.55
N ILE A 457 2.73 8.57 -6.37
CA ILE A 457 2.98 9.78 -5.56
C ILE A 457 4.42 10.29 -5.72
N GLY A 458 5.39 9.38 -5.90
CA GLY A 458 6.81 9.72 -5.85
C GLY A 458 7.49 9.96 -7.20
N THR A 459 6.86 9.57 -8.29
CA THR A 459 7.49 9.50 -9.63
C THR A 459 7.95 10.87 -10.14
N GLY A 460 9.23 10.96 -10.49
CA GLY A 460 9.81 12.14 -11.09
C GLY A 460 9.80 12.13 -12.63
N PRO A 461 10.20 13.23 -13.29
CA PRO A 461 10.05 13.40 -14.74
C PRO A 461 10.77 12.35 -15.60
N LYS A 462 11.85 11.76 -15.09
CA LYS A 462 12.63 10.74 -15.80
C LYS A 462 12.15 9.32 -15.56
N ALA A 463 11.26 9.11 -14.59
CA ALA A 463 10.74 7.78 -14.21
C ALA A 463 9.40 7.45 -14.88
N TRP A 464 8.85 8.33 -15.72
CA TRP A 464 7.66 8.01 -16.51
C TRP A 464 8.00 6.97 -17.58
N PRO A 465 7.20 5.92 -17.79
CA PRO A 465 7.44 4.92 -18.83
C PRO A 465 7.69 5.53 -20.21
N SER A 466 6.94 6.57 -20.60
CA SER A 466 7.16 7.28 -21.86
C SER A 466 8.51 8.00 -21.95
N ALA A 467 9.00 8.55 -20.83
CA ALA A 467 10.27 9.26 -20.78
C ALA A 467 11.46 8.29 -20.66
N TRP A 468 11.28 7.23 -19.91
CA TRP A 468 12.32 6.26 -19.61
C TRP A 468 12.56 5.26 -20.74
N ARG A 469 11.47 4.67 -21.28
CA ARG A 469 11.53 3.59 -22.28
C ARG A 469 10.92 3.97 -23.64
N GLY A 470 10.32 5.16 -23.75
CA GLY A 470 9.53 5.53 -24.94
C GLY A 470 8.24 4.70 -25.06
N THR A 471 7.79 4.05 -23.99
CA THR A 471 6.69 3.09 -23.97
C THR A 471 5.58 3.52 -22.99
N PRO A 472 4.75 4.52 -23.34
CA PRO A 472 3.65 4.94 -22.48
C PRO A 472 2.69 3.77 -22.22
N PRO A 473 1.99 3.73 -21.07
CA PRO A 473 1.02 2.69 -20.79
C PRO A 473 -0.07 2.60 -21.84
N ARG A 474 -0.37 1.38 -22.30
CA ARG A 474 -1.39 1.09 -23.33
C ARG A 474 -2.14 -0.19 -23.00
N THR A 475 -3.30 -0.35 -23.60
CA THR A 475 -4.06 -1.59 -23.54
C THR A 475 -3.27 -2.73 -24.20
N PRO A 476 -3.13 -3.90 -23.55
CA PRO A 476 -2.50 -5.07 -24.14
C PRO A 476 -3.22 -5.54 -25.41
N THR A 477 -2.46 -6.11 -26.33
CA THR A 477 -3.02 -6.67 -27.57
C THR A 477 -4.04 -7.75 -27.29
N GLY A 478 -5.20 -7.66 -27.91
CA GLY A 478 -6.31 -8.62 -27.76
C GLY A 478 -7.25 -8.34 -26.59
N LEU A 479 -6.99 -7.29 -25.80
CA LEU A 479 -7.86 -6.83 -24.73
C LEU A 479 -8.72 -5.66 -25.24
N GLU A 480 -10.06 -5.79 -25.15
CA GLU A 480 -11.02 -4.72 -25.48
C GLU A 480 -11.36 -4.00 -24.16
N LEU A 481 -10.96 -2.75 -24.08
CA LEU A 481 -11.16 -1.89 -22.92
C LEU A 481 -11.73 -0.54 -23.36
N ASP A 482 -12.84 -0.14 -22.73
CA ASP A 482 -13.37 1.22 -22.84
C ASP A 482 -12.78 2.05 -21.72
N ALA A 483 -11.89 2.99 -22.06
CA ALA A 483 -11.28 3.88 -21.09
C ALA A 483 -12.21 5.06 -20.77
N GLY A 484 -12.57 5.22 -19.51
CA GLY A 484 -13.15 6.45 -19.00
C GLY A 484 -12.06 7.50 -18.76
N LEU A 485 -10.84 7.02 -18.45
CA LEU A 485 -9.61 7.80 -18.40
C LEU A 485 -8.47 6.97 -18.98
N ASP A 486 -7.93 7.37 -20.11
CA ASP A 486 -6.69 6.80 -20.63
C ASP A 486 -5.54 7.02 -19.64
N PRO A 487 -4.53 6.12 -19.59
CA PRO A 487 -3.42 6.26 -18.67
C PRO A 487 -2.74 7.62 -18.77
N LEU A 488 -2.76 8.36 -17.67
CA LEU A 488 -2.20 9.70 -17.54
C LEU A 488 -0.97 9.67 -16.66
N GLU A 489 0.20 9.91 -17.22
CA GLU A 489 1.49 10.02 -16.51
C GLU A 489 1.56 11.31 -15.69
N LYS A 490 0.92 11.31 -14.54
CA LYS A 490 0.96 12.37 -13.51
C LYS A 490 1.01 11.74 -12.13
N ASN A 491 1.61 12.46 -11.19
CA ASN A 491 1.52 12.10 -9.78
C ASN A 491 0.10 12.25 -9.29
N GLY A 492 -0.30 11.43 -8.33
CA GLY A 492 -1.63 11.51 -7.77
C GLY A 492 -2.03 10.27 -6.98
N PHE A 493 -3.31 10.24 -6.65
CA PHE A 493 -3.91 9.18 -5.84
C PHE A 493 -5.40 9.07 -6.16
N SER A 494 -6.03 8.03 -5.61
CA SER A 494 -7.47 7.81 -5.75
C SER A 494 -8.16 7.68 -4.40
N ILE A 495 -9.37 8.22 -4.29
CA ILE A 495 -10.33 7.98 -3.20
C ILE A 495 -11.47 7.17 -3.78
N ILE A 496 -11.78 6.02 -3.16
CA ILE A 496 -12.81 5.11 -3.64
C ILE A 496 -13.82 4.86 -2.53
N ASP A 497 -15.07 5.19 -2.80
CA ASP A 497 -16.19 4.96 -1.89
C ASP A 497 -16.97 3.71 -2.32
N PHE A 498 -17.23 2.82 -1.37
CA PHE A 498 -18.03 1.62 -1.54
C PHE A 498 -19.33 1.76 -0.76
N THR A 499 -20.45 1.52 -1.42
CA THR A 499 -21.77 1.38 -0.80
C THR A 499 -22.39 0.04 -1.22
N ASP A 500 -23.57 -0.28 -0.72
CA ASP A 500 -24.20 -1.59 -1.01
C ASP A 500 -24.42 -1.84 -2.52
N ASP A 501 -24.67 -0.81 -3.32
CA ASP A 501 -25.05 -0.91 -4.73
C ASP A 501 -24.07 -0.25 -5.72
N ARG A 502 -23.04 0.46 -5.21
CA ARG A 502 -22.20 1.34 -6.03
C ARG A 502 -20.78 1.43 -5.53
N ILE A 503 -19.87 1.65 -6.46
CA ILE A 503 -18.48 2.04 -6.24
C ILE A 503 -18.25 3.37 -6.95
N ASP A 504 -17.82 4.40 -6.21
CA ASP A 504 -17.51 5.73 -6.73
C ASP A 504 -16.03 6.01 -6.56
N GLY A 505 -15.35 6.43 -7.63
CA GLY A 505 -13.95 6.81 -7.61
C GLY A 505 -13.74 8.29 -7.89
N GLN A 506 -12.76 8.88 -7.21
CA GLN A 506 -12.26 10.23 -7.41
C GLN A 506 -10.75 10.17 -7.56
N MET A 507 -10.22 10.72 -8.67
CA MET A 507 -8.79 10.74 -8.95
C MET A 507 -8.25 12.16 -8.86
N PHE A 508 -7.09 12.29 -8.23
CA PHE A 508 -6.39 13.55 -8.00
C PHE A 508 -5.07 13.53 -8.72
N SER A 509 -4.68 14.64 -9.35
CA SER A 509 -3.41 14.69 -10.08
C SER A 509 -2.66 15.99 -9.88
N TRP A 510 -1.34 15.87 -9.93
CA TRP A 510 -0.39 16.97 -9.95
C TRP A 510 0.88 16.50 -10.68
N LYS A 511 1.66 17.43 -11.22
CA LYS A 511 2.94 17.14 -11.88
C LYS A 511 4.02 18.11 -11.41
N MET A 512 5.28 17.66 -11.37
CA MET A 512 6.40 18.46 -10.85
C MET A 512 6.67 19.78 -11.59
N ASP A 513 6.15 19.96 -12.79
CA ASP A 513 6.21 21.22 -13.55
C ASP A 513 5.00 22.14 -13.29
N GLU A 514 4.02 21.69 -12.52
CA GLU A 514 2.88 22.49 -12.07
C GLU A 514 3.22 23.26 -10.77
N PRO A 515 2.57 24.40 -10.49
CA PRO A 515 2.79 25.15 -9.25
C PRO A 515 2.53 24.29 -8.00
N GLU A 516 3.43 24.37 -7.01
CA GLU A 516 3.32 23.58 -5.77
C GLU A 516 2.11 23.99 -4.93
N GLU A 517 1.62 25.22 -5.07
CA GLU A 517 0.42 25.71 -4.38
C GLU A 517 -0.84 24.93 -4.76
N ARG A 518 -0.84 24.26 -5.93
CA ARG A 518 -1.94 23.38 -6.34
C ARG A 518 -2.07 22.15 -5.44
N LEU A 519 -0.99 21.72 -4.79
CA LEU A 519 -1.01 20.63 -3.81
C LEU A 519 -1.81 20.98 -2.55
N ASP A 520 -1.86 22.25 -2.18
CA ASP A 520 -2.55 22.69 -0.96
C ASP A 520 -4.09 22.67 -1.12
N ASN A 521 -4.58 22.65 -2.37
CA ASN A 521 -6.02 22.69 -2.71
C ASN A 521 -6.37 21.71 -3.84
N MET A 522 -5.82 20.51 -3.82
CA MET A 522 -6.10 19.49 -4.84
C MET A 522 -7.59 19.19 -4.93
N GLN A 523 -8.11 19.22 -6.15
CA GLN A 523 -9.47 18.79 -6.46
C GLN A 523 -9.45 17.57 -7.37
N PRO A 524 -10.44 16.68 -7.30
CA PRO A 524 -10.50 15.57 -8.21
C PRO A 524 -10.68 16.05 -9.65
N PHE A 525 -9.78 15.62 -10.52
CA PHE A 525 -9.83 15.96 -11.95
C PHE A 525 -10.64 14.95 -12.77
N HIS A 526 -10.78 13.72 -12.26
CA HIS A 526 -11.60 12.67 -12.86
C HIS A 526 -12.46 11.99 -11.81
N ARG A 527 -13.66 11.55 -12.22
CA ARG A 527 -14.61 10.79 -11.40
C ARG A 527 -15.21 9.68 -12.22
N PHE A 528 -15.39 8.51 -11.60
CA PHE A 528 -16.09 7.39 -12.21
C PHE A 528 -17.07 6.77 -11.21
N SER A 529 -18.04 6.06 -11.74
CA SER A 529 -19.01 5.31 -10.95
C SER A 529 -19.28 3.97 -11.61
N ALA A 530 -19.40 2.93 -10.80
CA ALA A 530 -19.85 1.63 -11.23
C ALA A 530 -21.02 1.20 -10.34
N THR A 531 -22.12 0.80 -10.97
CA THR A 531 -23.35 0.36 -10.29
C THR A 531 -23.62 -1.10 -10.61
N LEU A 532 -24.24 -1.81 -9.68
CA LEU A 532 -24.70 -3.16 -9.94
C LEU A 532 -25.76 -3.15 -11.06
N SER A 533 -25.55 -3.96 -12.06
CA SER A 533 -26.63 -4.27 -13.02
C SER A 533 -27.76 -4.99 -12.29
N ARG A 534 -28.96 -4.44 -12.34
CA ARG A 534 -30.18 -5.04 -11.75
C ARG A 534 -30.64 -6.24 -12.55
#